data_66d85c731a8400a07bd5a990093081c9
#
_entry.id   66d85c731a8400a07bd5a990093081c9
#
_cell.length_a   1.000
_cell.length_b   1.000
_cell.length_c   1.000
_cell.angle_alpha   90.00
_cell.angle_beta   90.00
_cell.angle_gamma   90.00
#
_symmetry.space_group_name_H-M   'P 1'
#
loop_
_entity.id
_entity.type
_entity.pdbx_description
1 polymer ?
#
loop_
_entity_poly.entity_id
_entity_poly.type
_entity_poly.pdbx_seq_one_letter_code
_entity_poly.pdbx_strand_id
1 'polypeptide(L)'
;MNIIDFHVHIFPDKIAEKAARAVGKFYDIPMALDGKLSTALTCMNRAGIRRFVAHSVATTPAQVESINRFILAAHAAYPDRILPFAALHPDLPDVEKTMDEIVSAGFLGVKIHPDIQGFRLDDARVLKMIGAVAGRLPLLIHTGDYRYDNSGPERMNRVLDLFPNLVAVCAHLGGYSEWERAAASRLPGRKNVYVDTSSSLYALSPARAAEIIRSYGVEHVLFGTDYPMWEPSEELDRFFRLPLTEEEQELILHKNAERLLRL
;
A
#
# COMPACT_ATOMS: atom_id res chain seq x y z
N MET A 1 -3.83 22.45 2.75
CA MET A 1 -4.06 21.17 3.43
C MET A 1 -2.80 20.33 3.29
N ASN A 2 -2.38 19.60 4.33
CA ASN A 2 -1.29 18.63 4.18
C ASN A 2 -1.89 17.29 3.70
N ILE A 3 -1.35 16.68 2.64
CA ILE A 3 -1.85 15.42 2.11
C ILE A 3 -0.66 14.49 1.91
N ILE A 4 -0.80 13.24 2.40
CA ILE A 4 0.15 12.15 2.21
C ILE A 4 -0.60 11.04 1.47
N ASP A 5 -0.16 10.72 0.25
CA ASP A 5 -0.65 9.57 -0.49
C ASP A 5 0.13 8.32 -0.05
N PHE A 6 -0.57 7.35 0.54
CA PHE A 6 0.08 6.16 1.12
C PHE A 6 0.28 5.01 0.13
N HIS A 7 -0.16 5.16 -1.14
CA HIS A 7 -0.13 4.04 -2.09
C HIS A 7 0.24 4.49 -3.51
N VAL A 8 1.56 4.55 -3.81
CA VAL A 8 2.07 5.06 -5.09
C VAL A 8 3.11 4.12 -5.66
N HIS A 9 2.79 3.45 -6.77
CA HIS A 9 3.73 2.61 -7.50
C HIS A 9 4.56 3.44 -8.47
N ILE A 10 5.88 3.41 -8.34
CA ILE A 10 6.80 4.03 -9.29
C ILE A 10 7.75 3.00 -9.87
N PHE A 11 8.13 3.19 -11.12
CA PHE A 11 9.03 2.29 -11.84
C PHE A 11 10.15 3.08 -12.54
N PRO A 12 11.35 2.47 -12.76
CA PRO A 12 12.38 3.07 -13.59
C PRO A 12 11.86 3.37 -15.00
N ASP A 13 12.18 4.55 -15.55
CA ASP A 13 11.65 5.06 -16.81
C ASP A 13 11.69 4.04 -17.96
N LYS A 14 12.77 3.25 -18.04
CA LYS A 14 12.96 2.24 -19.11
C LYS A 14 11.88 1.15 -19.12
N ILE A 15 11.24 0.90 -17.99
CA ILE A 15 10.25 -0.19 -17.83
C ILE A 15 8.88 0.32 -17.40
N ALA A 16 8.73 1.57 -17.02
CA ALA A 16 7.55 2.12 -16.37
C ALA A 16 6.26 1.84 -17.14
N GLU A 17 6.19 2.24 -18.41
CA GLU A 17 5.01 2.00 -19.24
C GLU A 17 4.70 0.51 -19.45
N LYS A 18 5.73 -0.34 -19.56
CA LYS A 18 5.54 -1.79 -19.68
C LYS A 18 5.02 -2.38 -18.38
N ALA A 19 5.55 -1.95 -17.24
CA ALA A 19 5.12 -2.38 -15.91
C ALA A 19 3.69 -1.94 -15.64
N ALA A 20 3.36 -0.67 -15.88
CA ALA A 20 2.00 -0.15 -15.76
C ALA A 20 1.00 -0.96 -16.60
N ARG A 21 1.28 -1.15 -17.91
CA ARG A 21 0.44 -1.98 -18.77
C ARG A 21 0.29 -3.42 -18.30
N ALA A 22 1.32 -4.02 -17.72
CA ALA A 22 1.24 -5.38 -17.17
C ALA A 22 0.28 -5.45 -15.97
N VAL A 23 0.30 -4.46 -15.08
CA VAL A 23 -0.65 -4.33 -13.97
C VAL A 23 -2.06 -4.11 -14.49
N GLY A 24 -2.24 -3.18 -15.44
CA GLY A 24 -3.55 -2.93 -16.07
C GLY A 24 -4.14 -4.20 -16.70
N LYS A 25 -3.31 -4.98 -17.41
CA LYS A 25 -3.73 -6.27 -17.97
C LYS A 25 -4.09 -7.30 -16.90
N PHE A 26 -3.38 -7.31 -15.77
CA PHE A 26 -3.66 -8.22 -14.66
C PHE A 26 -5.05 -7.97 -14.05
N TYR A 27 -5.43 -6.70 -13.92
CA TYR A 27 -6.72 -6.29 -13.36
C TYR A 27 -7.83 -6.08 -14.39
N ASP A 28 -7.51 -6.13 -15.69
CA ASP A 28 -8.40 -5.76 -16.79
C ASP A 28 -8.94 -4.32 -16.64
N ILE A 29 -8.05 -3.42 -16.19
CA ILE A 29 -8.33 -2.00 -15.99
C ILE A 29 -7.30 -1.19 -16.79
N PRO A 30 -7.71 -0.25 -17.64
CA PRO A 30 -6.78 0.64 -18.33
C PRO A 30 -6.06 1.54 -17.31
N MET A 31 -4.74 1.59 -17.39
CA MET A 31 -3.95 2.45 -16.52
C MET A 31 -4.13 3.92 -16.92
N ALA A 32 -4.39 4.79 -15.94
CA ALA A 32 -4.54 6.21 -16.17
C ALA A 32 -3.20 6.87 -16.55
N LEU A 33 -2.09 6.38 -15.99
CA LEU A 33 -0.77 7.00 -16.08
C LEU A 33 0.34 5.95 -16.36
N ASP A 34 1.56 6.43 -16.59
CA ASP A 34 2.69 5.64 -17.11
C ASP A 34 3.57 4.99 -16.03
N GLY A 35 3.39 5.35 -14.75
CA GLY A 35 4.18 4.82 -13.63
C GLY A 35 5.58 5.42 -13.48
N LYS A 36 5.95 6.46 -14.24
CA LYS A 36 7.23 7.17 -14.08
C LYS A 36 7.22 8.07 -12.84
N LEU A 37 8.37 8.22 -12.21
CA LEU A 37 8.53 9.15 -11.08
C LEU A 37 8.24 10.60 -11.48
N SER A 38 8.70 11.05 -12.66
CA SER A 38 8.45 12.41 -13.16
C SER A 38 6.96 12.71 -13.33
N THR A 39 6.19 11.73 -13.84
CA THR A 39 4.74 11.84 -14.00
C THR A 39 4.07 11.86 -12.63
N ALA A 40 4.49 10.98 -11.69
CA ALA A 40 3.99 10.97 -10.31
C ALA A 40 4.16 12.34 -9.64
N LEU A 41 5.37 12.92 -9.67
CA LEU A 41 5.65 14.23 -9.10
C LEU A 41 4.77 15.33 -9.71
N THR A 42 4.55 15.29 -11.02
CA THR A 42 3.68 16.26 -11.73
C THR A 42 2.23 16.14 -11.29
N CYS A 43 1.68 14.93 -11.26
CA CYS A 43 0.29 14.69 -10.87
C CYS A 43 0.06 14.99 -9.39
N MET A 44 1.00 14.59 -8.50
CA MET A 44 0.93 14.91 -7.07
C MET A 44 0.97 16.41 -6.81
N ASN A 45 1.83 17.16 -7.53
CA ASN A 45 1.87 18.63 -7.43
C ASN A 45 0.54 19.25 -7.87
N ARG A 46 -0.04 18.79 -8.98
CA ARG A 46 -1.35 19.27 -9.47
C ARG A 46 -2.46 19.01 -8.48
N ALA A 47 -2.45 17.84 -7.84
CA ALA A 47 -3.41 17.43 -6.84
C ALA A 47 -3.18 18.07 -5.44
N GLY A 48 -2.08 18.81 -5.23
CA GLY A 48 -1.73 19.38 -3.93
C GLY A 48 -1.23 18.35 -2.92
N ILE A 49 -0.86 17.15 -3.37
CA ILE A 49 -0.30 16.09 -2.52
C ILE A 49 1.17 16.41 -2.24
N ARG A 50 1.48 16.62 -0.95
CA ARG A 50 2.80 17.08 -0.53
C ARG A 50 3.82 15.95 -0.45
N ARG A 51 3.46 14.81 0.12
CA ARG A 51 4.31 13.63 0.28
C ARG A 51 3.58 12.38 -0.20
N PHE A 52 4.33 11.37 -0.58
CA PHE A 52 3.75 10.08 -0.94
C PHE A 52 4.67 8.91 -0.61
N VAL A 53 4.08 7.79 -0.23
CA VAL A 53 4.75 6.51 -0.03
C VAL A 53 5.01 5.90 -1.40
N ALA A 54 6.28 5.84 -1.79
CA ALA A 54 6.70 5.25 -3.06
C ALA A 54 7.20 3.82 -2.87
N HIS A 55 6.71 2.93 -3.71
CA HIS A 55 7.08 1.52 -3.70
C HIS A 55 6.96 0.88 -5.09
N SER A 56 7.50 -0.32 -5.20
CA SER A 56 7.28 -1.27 -6.30
C SER A 56 7.19 -2.69 -5.75
N VAL A 57 6.77 -3.64 -6.59
CA VAL A 57 6.64 -5.04 -6.22
C VAL A 57 7.70 -5.86 -6.95
N ALA A 58 8.47 -6.68 -6.22
CA ALA A 58 9.42 -7.63 -6.79
C ALA A 58 8.68 -8.94 -7.14
N THR A 59 8.49 -9.23 -8.41
CA THR A 59 7.84 -10.47 -8.87
C THR A 59 8.78 -11.68 -8.85
N THR A 60 10.07 -11.44 -8.65
CA THR A 60 11.10 -12.46 -8.42
C THR A 60 12.08 -11.97 -7.36
N PRO A 61 12.75 -12.87 -6.60
CA PRO A 61 13.72 -12.46 -5.58
C PRO A 61 14.88 -11.65 -6.15
N ALA A 62 15.31 -11.90 -7.38
CA ALA A 62 16.40 -11.18 -8.05
C ALA A 62 16.12 -9.68 -8.29
N GLN A 63 14.84 -9.27 -8.27
CA GLN A 63 14.46 -7.87 -8.47
C GLN A 63 14.54 -7.01 -7.19
N VAL A 64 14.55 -7.63 -6.01
CA VAL A 64 14.45 -6.92 -4.73
C VAL A 64 15.53 -5.85 -4.58
N GLU A 65 16.80 -6.21 -4.78
CA GLU A 65 17.93 -5.26 -4.64
C GLU A 65 17.81 -4.08 -5.61
N SER A 66 17.50 -4.34 -6.88
CA SER A 66 17.42 -3.29 -7.91
C SER A 66 16.24 -2.34 -7.67
N ILE A 67 15.09 -2.86 -7.22
CA ILE A 67 13.92 -2.06 -6.85
C ILE A 67 14.25 -1.19 -5.64
N ASN A 68 14.79 -1.76 -4.59
CA ASN A 68 15.11 -1.03 -3.37
C ASN A 68 16.13 0.08 -3.63
N ARG A 69 17.15 -0.19 -4.45
CA ARG A 69 18.11 0.85 -4.88
C ARG A 69 17.42 1.99 -5.65
N PHE A 70 16.49 1.67 -6.54
CA PHE A 70 15.72 2.68 -7.29
C PHE A 70 14.86 3.55 -6.37
N ILE A 71 14.13 2.95 -5.42
CA ILE A 71 13.28 3.70 -4.47
C ILE A 71 14.13 4.61 -3.57
N LEU A 72 15.28 4.12 -3.07
CA LEU A 72 16.20 4.95 -2.28
C LEU A 72 16.80 6.10 -3.10
N ALA A 73 17.15 5.87 -4.37
CA ALA A 73 17.63 6.93 -5.24
C ALA A 73 16.55 8.00 -5.50
N ALA A 74 15.29 7.58 -5.66
CA ALA A 74 14.16 8.49 -5.77
C ALA A 74 13.96 9.31 -4.48
N HIS A 75 14.02 8.67 -3.30
CA HIS A 75 13.96 9.35 -2.02
C HIS A 75 15.13 10.34 -1.85
N ALA A 76 16.35 9.94 -2.16
CA ALA A 76 17.52 10.82 -2.05
C ALA A 76 17.42 12.07 -2.94
N ALA A 77 16.78 11.94 -4.12
CA ALA A 77 16.54 13.07 -5.02
C ALA A 77 15.40 13.99 -4.54
N TYR A 78 14.43 13.46 -3.80
CA TYR A 78 13.25 14.19 -3.33
C TYR A 78 12.91 13.83 -1.87
N PRO A 79 13.79 14.10 -0.88
CA PRO A 79 13.64 13.61 0.49
C PRO A 79 12.39 14.17 1.20
N ASP A 80 12.00 15.40 0.87
CA ASP A 80 10.81 16.03 1.46
C ASP A 80 9.48 15.58 0.81
N ARG A 81 9.55 14.75 -0.24
CA ARG A 81 8.40 14.33 -1.03
C ARG A 81 8.14 12.83 -0.95
N ILE A 82 9.18 12.02 -0.97
CA ILE A 82 9.10 10.56 -1.13
C ILE A 82 9.37 9.87 0.21
N LEU A 83 8.43 9.05 0.63
CA LEU A 83 8.50 8.17 1.78
C LEU A 83 8.81 6.75 1.26
N PRO A 84 10.03 6.22 1.44
CA PRO A 84 10.46 5.02 0.75
C PRO A 84 9.93 3.75 1.44
N PHE A 85 9.21 2.89 0.68
CA PHE A 85 8.88 1.53 1.10
C PHE A 85 9.65 0.51 0.25
N ALA A 86 10.24 -0.49 0.93
CA ALA A 86 11.03 -1.51 0.29
C ALA A 86 10.17 -2.61 -0.35
N ALA A 87 10.65 -3.19 -1.44
CA ALA A 87 10.15 -4.46 -1.93
C ALA A 87 10.81 -5.62 -1.16
N LEU A 88 10.06 -6.72 -1.01
CA LEU A 88 10.54 -7.96 -0.40
C LEU A 88 9.95 -9.16 -1.16
N HIS A 89 10.61 -10.33 -1.07
CA HIS A 89 10.14 -11.56 -1.72
C HIS A 89 10.40 -12.78 -0.82
N PRO A 90 9.42 -13.71 -0.67
CA PRO A 90 9.56 -14.84 0.25
C PRO A 90 10.64 -15.85 -0.15
N ASP A 91 11.06 -15.86 -1.42
CA ASP A 91 12.10 -16.77 -1.94
C ASP A 91 13.52 -16.18 -1.91
N LEU A 92 13.73 -15.10 -1.14
CA LEU A 92 15.07 -14.60 -0.88
C LEU A 92 15.87 -15.65 -0.08
N PRO A 93 17.14 -15.87 -0.42
CA PRO A 93 17.98 -16.83 0.30
C PRO A 93 18.13 -16.51 1.79
N ASP A 94 18.27 -15.22 2.10
CA ASP A 94 18.41 -14.71 3.47
C ASP A 94 17.52 -13.46 3.64
N VAL A 95 16.28 -13.69 4.02
CA VAL A 95 15.30 -12.62 4.21
C VAL A 95 15.59 -11.77 5.44
N GLU A 96 16.18 -12.35 6.48
CA GLU A 96 16.57 -11.63 7.71
C GLU A 96 17.66 -10.61 7.42
N LYS A 97 18.73 -11.05 6.74
CA LYS A 97 19.81 -10.14 6.31
C LYS A 97 19.26 -9.03 5.41
N THR A 98 18.38 -9.35 4.46
CA THR A 98 17.78 -8.34 3.60
C THR A 98 16.96 -7.33 4.43
N MET A 99 16.23 -7.79 5.45
CA MET A 99 15.52 -6.88 6.35
C MET A 99 16.46 -5.99 7.18
N ASP A 100 17.60 -6.50 7.63
CA ASP A 100 18.62 -5.68 8.30
C ASP A 100 19.14 -4.56 7.38
N GLU A 101 19.40 -4.89 6.12
CA GLU A 101 19.80 -3.93 5.09
C GLU A 101 18.70 -2.89 4.83
N ILE A 102 17.43 -3.30 4.72
CA ILE A 102 16.28 -2.40 4.53
C ILE A 102 16.16 -1.41 5.70
N VAL A 103 16.19 -1.89 6.94
CA VAL A 103 16.10 -1.03 8.13
C VAL A 103 17.29 -0.07 8.20
N SER A 104 18.51 -0.57 7.98
CA SER A 104 19.74 0.24 8.02
C SER A 104 19.78 1.31 6.92
N ALA A 105 19.15 1.05 5.77
CA ALA A 105 19.07 1.99 4.66
C ALA A 105 18.02 3.09 4.87
N GLY A 106 17.21 3.04 5.93
CA GLY A 106 16.22 4.07 6.27
C GLY A 106 14.88 3.95 5.55
N PHE A 107 14.51 2.77 5.10
CA PHE A 107 13.14 2.54 4.61
C PHE A 107 12.13 2.69 5.74
N LEU A 108 10.96 3.22 5.42
CA LEU A 108 9.88 3.48 6.38
C LEU A 108 8.84 2.34 6.43
N GLY A 109 8.93 1.38 5.54
CA GLY A 109 8.02 0.24 5.47
C GLY A 109 8.40 -0.73 4.34
N VAL A 110 7.61 -1.79 4.22
CA VAL A 110 7.76 -2.82 3.20
C VAL A 110 6.47 -2.98 2.42
N LYS A 111 6.53 -3.20 1.10
CA LYS A 111 5.38 -3.52 0.24
C LYS A 111 5.48 -4.93 -0.30
N ILE A 112 4.38 -5.68 -0.20
CA ILE A 112 4.18 -6.97 -0.89
C ILE A 112 2.84 -7.02 -1.62
N HIS A 113 2.75 -7.90 -2.60
CA HIS A 113 1.54 -8.11 -3.39
C HIS A 113 1.33 -9.60 -3.67
N PRO A 114 0.62 -10.33 -2.80
CA PRO A 114 0.50 -11.78 -2.86
C PRO A 114 0.06 -12.31 -4.23
N ASP A 115 -0.92 -11.67 -4.88
CA ASP A 115 -1.47 -12.17 -6.14
C ASP A 115 -0.50 -12.01 -7.31
N ILE A 116 0.18 -10.86 -7.43
CA ILE A 116 1.18 -10.63 -8.48
C ILE A 116 2.47 -11.42 -8.22
N GLN A 117 2.84 -11.64 -6.95
CA GLN A 117 4.01 -12.40 -6.55
C GLN A 117 3.76 -13.92 -6.51
N GLY A 118 2.50 -14.36 -6.59
CA GLY A 118 2.12 -15.76 -6.72
C GLY A 118 2.29 -16.59 -5.44
N PHE A 119 1.89 -16.05 -4.27
CA PHE A 119 1.93 -16.78 -2.99
C PHE A 119 0.71 -16.51 -2.12
N ARG A 120 0.42 -17.44 -1.23
CA ARG A 120 -0.57 -17.26 -0.16
C ARG A 120 0.09 -16.65 1.07
N LEU A 121 -0.59 -15.73 1.74
CA LEU A 121 -0.05 -15.04 2.92
C LEU A 121 0.34 -15.98 4.06
N ASP A 122 -0.31 -17.12 4.19
CA ASP A 122 -0.06 -18.12 5.24
C ASP A 122 0.83 -19.30 4.79
N ASP A 123 1.49 -19.22 3.62
CA ASP A 123 2.54 -20.17 3.24
C ASP A 123 3.75 -20.05 4.18
N ALA A 124 4.38 -21.18 4.54
CA ALA A 124 5.49 -21.21 5.50
C ALA A 124 6.65 -20.26 5.14
N ARG A 125 7.03 -20.17 3.85
CA ARG A 125 8.07 -19.24 3.37
C ARG A 125 7.67 -17.78 3.51
N VAL A 126 6.37 -17.48 3.36
CA VAL A 126 5.81 -16.14 3.49
C VAL A 126 5.72 -15.76 4.98
N LEU A 127 5.30 -16.69 5.84
CA LEU A 127 5.30 -16.49 7.29
C LEU A 127 6.72 -16.20 7.82
N LYS A 128 7.76 -16.88 7.29
CA LYS A 128 9.16 -16.55 7.62
C LYS A 128 9.49 -15.09 7.23
N MET A 129 9.12 -14.66 6.02
CA MET A 129 9.34 -13.29 5.55
C MET A 129 8.57 -12.27 6.40
N ILE A 130 7.30 -12.54 6.72
CA ILE A 130 6.49 -11.65 7.57
C ILE A 130 7.09 -11.58 8.99
N GLY A 131 7.59 -12.69 9.53
CA GLY A 131 8.28 -12.71 10.82
C GLY A 131 9.50 -11.79 10.86
N ALA A 132 10.26 -11.73 9.76
CA ALA A 132 11.40 -10.81 9.64
C ALA A 132 10.99 -9.32 9.62
N VAL A 133 9.78 -9.01 9.17
CA VAL A 133 9.24 -7.63 9.14
C VAL A 133 8.58 -7.23 10.45
N ALA A 134 7.91 -8.20 11.11
CA ALA A 134 7.05 -7.96 12.28
C ALA A 134 7.81 -7.30 13.44
N GLY A 135 7.26 -6.20 13.95
CA GLY A 135 7.86 -5.39 15.02
C GLY A 135 9.01 -4.47 14.59
N ARG A 136 9.37 -4.47 13.31
CA ARG A 136 10.48 -3.64 12.77
C ARG A 136 9.96 -2.48 11.91
N LEU A 137 9.14 -2.78 10.91
CA LEU A 137 8.56 -1.82 9.98
C LEU A 137 7.08 -2.17 9.70
N PRO A 138 6.24 -1.19 9.34
CA PRO A 138 4.91 -1.47 8.82
C PRO A 138 5.00 -2.22 7.48
N LEU A 139 4.05 -3.14 7.27
CA LEU A 139 3.92 -3.94 6.05
C LEU A 139 2.67 -3.53 5.28
N LEU A 140 2.85 -2.89 4.13
CA LEU A 140 1.78 -2.60 3.18
C LEU A 140 1.53 -3.82 2.30
N ILE A 141 0.35 -4.38 2.40
CA ILE A 141 -0.03 -5.64 1.76
C ILE A 141 -1.21 -5.39 0.82
N HIS A 142 -1.10 -5.80 -0.45
CA HIS A 142 -2.29 -5.95 -1.27
C HIS A 142 -3.18 -7.05 -0.66
N THR A 143 -4.43 -6.75 -0.35
CA THR A 143 -5.37 -7.66 0.29
C THR A 143 -6.65 -7.81 -0.53
N GLY A 144 -7.21 -9.02 -0.52
CA GLY A 144 -8.40 -9.37 -1.28
C GLY A 144 -8.09 -9.73 -2.73
N ASP A 145 -9.04 -9.70 -3.55
CA ASP A 145 -9.23 -10.10 -4.94
C ASP A 145 -9.99 -11.43 -5.04
N TYR A 146 -11.29 -11.31 -5.35
CA TYR A 146 -12.21 -12.46 -5.43
C TYR A 146 -11.75 -13.57 -6.40
N ARG A 147 -10.81 -13.24 -7.33
CA ARG A 147 -10.28 -14.18 -8.33
C ARG A 147 -9.23 -15.13 -7.73
N TYR A 148 -8.64 -14.75 -6.59
CA TYR A 148 -7.49 -15.46 -5.98
C TYR A 148 -7.73 -15.71 -4.49
N ASP A 149 -7.28 -16.86 -4.01
CA ASP A 149 -7.26 -17.20 -2.58
C ASP A 149 -5.83 -17.00 -2.02
N ASN A 150 -5.28 -15.79 -2.14
CA ASN A 150 -3.90 -15.50 -1.70
C ASN A 150 -3.86 -14.59 -0.47
N SER A 151 -4.70 -13.55 -0.42
CA SER A 151 -4.61 -12.47 0.57
C SER A 151 -5.97 -12.06 1.14
N GLY A 152 -6.97 -12.95 1.07
CA GLY A 152 -8.28 -12.69 1.62
C GLY A 152 -8.26 -12.46 3.14
N PRO A 153 -9.32 -11.85 3.71
CA PRO A 153 -9.35 -11.41 5.11
C PRO A 153 -9.14 -12.55 6.12
N GLU A 154 -9.50 -13.79 5.81
CA GLU A 154 -9.27 -14.93 6.70
C GLU A 154 -7.78 -15.29 6.81
N ARG A 155 -7.03 -15.24 5.67
CA ARG A 155 -5.57 -15.45 5.67
C ARG A 155 -4.88 -14.33 6.41
N MET A 156 -5.30 -13.08 6.15
CA MET A 156 -4.75 -11.93 6.87
C MET A 156 -4.98 -12.04 8.38
N ASN A 157 -6.18 -12.46 8.81
CA ASN A 157 -6.46 -12.67 10.22
C ASN A 157 -5.58 -13.76 10.84
N ARG A 158 -5.31 -14.88 10.13
CA ARG A 158 -4.37 -15.92 10.60
C ARG A 158 -2.95 -15.39 10.78
N VAL A 159 -2.49 -14.59 9.81
CA VAL A 159 -1.16 -13.94 9.89
C VAL A 159 -1.07 -13.01 11.11
N LEU A 160 -2.09 -12.17 11.33
CA LEU A 160 -2.13 -11.26 12.48
C LEU A 160 -2.25 -11.98 13.83
N ASP A 161 -2.86 -13.15 13.87
CA ASP A 161 -2.91 -14.00 15.07
C ASP A 161 -1.52 -14.60 15.37
N LEU A 162 -0.74 -14.95 14.35
CA LEU A 162 0.63 -15.46 14.48
C LEU A 162 1.65 -14.38 14.82
N PHE A 163 1.45 -13.17 14.33
CA PHE A 163 2.37 -12.03 14.50
C PHE A 163 1.66 -10.82 15.13
N PRO A 164 1.37 -10.83 16.43
CA PRO A 164 0.63 -9.76 17.10
C PRO A 164 1.39 -8.41 17.10
N ASN A 165 2.70 -8.43 16.89
CA ASN A 165 3.56 -7.23 16.74
C ASN A 165 3.70 -6.72 15.30
N LEU A 166 3.09 -7.39 14.31
CA LEU A 166 3.04 -6.91 12.94
C LEU A 166 2.11 -5.70 12.85
N VAL A 167 2.59 -4.58 12.37
CA VAL A 167 1.76 -3.46 11.94
C VAL A 167 1.47 -3.65 10.45
N ALA A 168 0.22 -3.95 10.11
CA ALA A 168 -0.20 -4.21 8.74
C ALA A 168 -1.03 -3.05 8.19
N VAL A 169 -0.71 -2.61 6.97
CA VAL A 169 -1.58 -1.75 6.16
C VAL A 169 -2.19 -2.64 5.08
N CYS A 170 -3.44 -3.03 5.31
CA CYS A 170 -4.21 -3.84 4.38
C CYS A 170 -4.80 -2.92 3.30
N ALA A 171 -4.19 -2.90 2.12
CA ALA A 171 -4.56 -2.01 1.04
C ALA A 171 -6.03 -2.19 0.61
N HIS A 172 -6.55 -1.16 -0.06
CA HIS A 172 -7.86 -1.19 -0.71
C HIS A 172 -9.00 -1.44 0.29
N LEU A 173 -9.05 -0.65 1.37
CA LEU A 173 -10.00 -0.80 2.49
C LEU A 173 -10.05 -2.25 3.03
N GLY A 174 -8.87 -2.90 3.05
CA GLY A 174 -8.69 -4.24 3.62
C GLY A 174 -9.07 -5.41 2.72
N GLY A 175 -9.57 -5.16 1.48
CA GLY A 175 -9.95 -6.25 0.58
C GLY A 175 -10.41 -5.78 -0.80
N TYR A 176 -9.48 -5.61 -1.74
CA TYR A 176 -9.80 -5.29 -3.13
C TYR A 176 -10.90 -6.22 -3.67
N SER A 177 -11.99 -5.64 -4.21
CA SER A 177 -13.18 -6.36 -4.69
C SER A 177 -13.92 -7.26 -3.66
N GLU A 178 -13.40 -7.39 -2.44
CA GLU A 178 -13.99 -8.15 -1.32
C GLU A 178 -14.26 -7.24 -0.09
N TRP A 179 -14.50 -5.94 -0.31
CA TRP A 179 -14.65 -4.92 0.75
C TRP A 179 -15.66 -5.32 1.84
N GLU A 180 -16.81 -5.89 1.44
CA GLU A 180 -17.85 -6.33 2.38
C GLU A 180 -17.38 -7.49 3.27
N ARG A 181 -16.67 -8.45 2.69
CA ARG A 181 -16.10 -9.59 3.39
C ARG A 181 -15.00 -9.14 4.36
N ALA A 182 -14.16 -8.20 3.92
CA ALA A 182 -13.12 -7.62 4.76
C ALA A 182 -13.70 -6.85 5.94
N ALA A 183 -14.70 -5.97 5.70
CA ALA A 183 -15.36 -5.18 6.72
C ALA A 183 -16.15 -6.05 7.74
N ALA A 184 -16.70 -7.19 7.30
CA ALA A 184 -17.39 -8.14 8.16
C ALA A 184 -16.45 -9.11 8.89
N SER A 185 -15.16 -9.10 8.59
CA SER A 185 -14.16 -9.96 9.22
C SER A 185 -13.67 -9.43 10.58
N ARG A 186 -12.63 -10.06 11.15
CA ARG A 186 -11.97 -9.57 12.37
C ARG A 186 -10.88 -8.51 12.10
N LEU A 187 -10.70 -8.04 10.87
CA LEU A 187 -9.74 -6.97 10.56
C LEU A 187 -10.13 -5.65 11.23
N PRO A 188 -11.39 -5.17 11.13
CA PRO A 188 -11.84 -4.03 11.91
C PRO A 188 -11.67 -4.24 13.41
N GLY A 189 -11.26 -3.21 14.14
CA GLY A 189 -11.03 -3.24 15.57
C GLY A 189 -9.68 -3.81 16.05
N ARG A 190 -8.83 -4.30 15.15
CA ARG A 190 -7.45 -4.64 15.48
C ARG A 190 -6.57 -3.38 15.52
N LYS A 191 -5.91 -3.13 16.66
CA LYS A 191 -5.09 -1.93 16.89
C LYS A 191 -3.85 -1.83 16.00
N ASN A 192 -3.39 -2.95 15.46
CA ASN A 192 -2.21 -3.06 14.60
C ASN A 192 -2.56 -3.18 13.10
N VAL A 193 -3.83 -2.97 12.73
CA VAL A 193 -4.31 -2.98 11.35
C VAL A 193 -4.68 -1.57 10.93
N TYR A 194 -4.10 -1.14 9.82
CA TYR A 194 -4.49 0.03 9.05
C TYR A 194 -5.03 -0.40 7.70
N VAL A 195 -5.80 0.46 7.04
CA VAL A 195 -6.24 0.29 5.65
C VAL A 195 -5.99 1.56 4.86
N ASP A 196 -5.87 1.47 3.54
CA ASP A 196 -5.84 2.65 2.68
C ASP A 196 -7.05 2.71 1.73
N THR A 197 -7.35 3.90 1.21
CA THR A 197 -8.51 4.14 0.34
C THR A 197 -8.27 3.76 -1.12
N SER A 198 -7.04 3.41 -1.48
CA SER A 198 -6.64 3.15 -2.86
C SER A 198 -7.53 2.11 -3.55
N SER A 199 -7.80 2.29 -4.82
CA SER A 199 -8.59 1.37 -5.65
C SER A 199 -9.90 0.87 -5.00
N SER A 200 -10.58 1.73 -4.23
CA SER A 200 -11.84 1.38 -3.55
C SER A 200 -12.96 2.36 -3.86
N LEU A 201 -12.63 3.65 -3.93
CA LEU A 201 -13.62 4.72 -4.05
C LEU A 201 -14.26 4.82 -5.45
N TYR A 202 -13.70 4.17 -6.45
CA TYR A 202 -14.29 4.08 -7.78
C TYR A 202 -15.47 3.11 -7.83
N ALA A 203 -15.49 2.11 -6.95
CA ALA A 203 -16.47 1.02 -6.97
C ALA A 203 -17.53 1.15 -5.86
N LEU A 204 -17.18 1.75 -4.73
CA LEU A 204 -18.09 1.90 -3.59
C LEU A 204 -18.86 3.22 -3.68
N SER A 205 -20.14 3.22 -3.29
CA SER A 205 -20.84 4.48 -3.07
C SER A 205 -20.20 5.27 -1.93
N PRO A 206 -20.22 6.62 -1.96
CA PRO A 206 -19.63 7.44 -0.90
C PRO A 206 -20.13 7.08 0.51
N ALA A 207 -21.43 6.82 0.66
CA ALA A 207 -22.01 6.42 1.94
C ALA A 207 -21.43 5.08 2.42
N ARG A 208 -21.35 4.07 1.53
CA ARG A 208 -20.82 2.75 1.89
C ARG A 208 -19.33 2.78 2.20
N ALA A 209 -18.54 3.52 1.43
CA ALA A 209 -17.13 3.71 1.72
C ALA A 209 -16.91 4.34 3.11
N ALA A 210 -17.69 5.36 3.48
CA ALA A 210 -17.62 5.98 4.80
C ALA A 210 -18.01 5.02 5.94
N GLU A 211 -19.01 4.17 5.74
CA GLU A 211 -19.38 3.13 6.71
C GLU A 211 -18.23 2.13 6.93
N ILE A 212 -17.60 1.65 5.85
CA ILE A 212 -16.44 0.76 5.92
C ILE A 212 -15.27 1.46 6.63
N ILE A 213 -14.95 2.70 6.27
CA ILE A 213 -13.92 3.51 6.93
C ILE A 213 -14.17 3.58 8.44
N ARG A 214 -15.38 3.89 8.87
CA ARG A 214 -15.72 3.98 10.29
C ARG A 214 -15.70 2.62 11.00
N SER A 215 -15.93 1.51 10.30
CA SER A 215 -15.84 0.17 10.89
C SER A 215 -14.41 -0.19 11.29
N TYR A 216 -13.39 0.31 10.56
CA TYR A 216 -11.98 0.15 10.93
C TYR A 216 -11.54 1.12 12.03
N GLY A 217 -12.31 2.18 12.29
CA GLY A 217 -11.88 3.36 13.07
C GLY A 217 -11.12 4.33 12.17
N VAL A 218 -11.59 5.59 12.10
CA VAL A 218 -11.04 6.61 11.19
C VAL A 218 -9.54 6.82 11.40
N GLU A 219 -9.07 6.66 12.63
CA GLU A 219 -7.65 6.75 13.03
C GLU A 219 -6.77 5.64 12.46
N HIS A 220 -7.36 4.61 11.85
CA HIS A 220 -6.68 3.48 11.21
C HIS A 220 -6.76 3.52 9.67
N VAL A 221 -7.30 4.60 9.10
CA VAL A 221 -7.45 4.73 7.65
C VAL A 221 -6.45 5.75 7.09
N LEU A 222 -5.87 5.44 5.95
CA LEU A 222 -4.87 6.22 5.23
C LEU A 222 -5.42 6.59 3.85
N PHE A 223 -5.11 7.78 3.36
CA PHE A 223 -5.41 8.14 1.99
C PHE A 223 -4.41 7.48 1.04
N GLY A 224 -4.86 6.87 -0.03
CA GLY A 224 -4.04 6.28 -1.08
C GLY A 224 -4.72 6.37 -2.45
N THR A 225 -3.93 6.60 -3.51
CA THR A 225 -4.46 6.74 -4.88
C THR A 225 -4.30 5.49 -5.73
N ASP A 226 -3.32 4.64 -5.43
CA ASP A 226 -2.89 3.53 -6.30
C ASP A 226 -2.34 4.02 -7.66
N TYR A 227 -1.67 5.20 -7.67
CA TYR A 227 -0.93 5.63 -8.87
C TYR A 227 -0.03 4.47 -9.36
N PRO A 228 0.05 4.15 -10.63
CA PRO A 228 -0.46 4.86 -11.80
C PRO A 228 -1.84 4.37 -12.30
N MET A 229 -2.56 3.55 -11.52
CA MET A 229 -3.88 3.04 -11.92
C MET A 229 -4.90 4.17 -12.02
N TRP A 230 -4.89 5.09 -11.07
CA TRP A 230 -5.79 6.23 -11.02
C TRP A 230 -5.04 7.56 -11.03
N GLU A 231 -5.68 8.59 -11.53
CA GLU A 231 -5.17 9.95 -11.48
C GLU A 231 -5.38 10.54 -10.07
N PRO A 232 -4.32 11.06 -9.40
CA PRO A 232 -4.42 11.49 -8.01
C PRO A 232 -5.47 12.57 -7.73
N SER A 233 -5.70 13.50 -8.63
CA SER A 233 -6.76 14.52 -8.45
C SER A 233 -8.15 13.92 -8.49
N GLU A 234 -8.40 12.90 -9.33
CA GLU A 234 -9.69 12.22 -9.38
C GLU A 234 -9.96 11.40 -8.10
N GLU A 235 -8.92 10.77 -7.53
CA GLU A 235 -9.05 10.05 -6.26
C GLU A 235 -9.34 11.01 -5.09
N LEU A 236 -8.72 12.19 -5.08
CA LEU A 236 -9.07 13.23 -4.11
C LEU A 236 -10.51 13.72 -4.29
N ASP A 237 -10.97 13.91 -5.52
CA ASP A 237 -12.36 14.28 -5.81
C ASP A 237 -13.34 13.21 -5.32
N ARG A 238 -13.00 11.91 -5.47
CA ARG A 238 -13.78 10.81 -4.90
C ARG A 238 -13.78 10.83 -3.38
N PHE A 239 -12.62 11.08 -2.76
CA PHE A 239 -12.46 11.16 -1.32
C PHE A 239 -13.29 12.30 -0.71
N PHE A 240 -13.26 13.51 -1.30
CA PHE A 240 -14.04 14.65 -0.80
C PHE A 240 -15.56 14.54 -0.97
N ARG A 241 -16.05 13.54 -1.73
CA ARG A 241 -17.49 13.21 -1.77
C ARG A 241 -17.94 12.32 -0.61
N LEU A 242 -17.01 11.77 0.17
CA LEU A 242 -17.35 10.95 1.34
C LEU A 242 -18.02 11.82 2.41
N PRO A 243 -19.08 11.35 3.07
CA PRO A 243 -19.74 12.07 4.17
C PRO A 243 -18.89 11.95 5.46
N LEU A 244 -17.70 12.53 5.42
CA LEU A 244 -16.74 12.62 6.52
C LEU A 244 -16.66 14.03 7.05
N THR A 245 -16.45 14.20 8.36
CA THR A 245 -16.18 15.50 8.95
C THR A 245 -14.79 16.02 8.57
N GLU A 246 -14.52 17.31 8.75
CA GLU A 246 -13.19 17.88 8.48
C GLU A 246 -12.10 17.22 9.33
N GLU A 247 -12.40 16.88 10.61
CA GLU A 247 -11.48 16.17 11.48
C GLU A 247 -11.19 14.75 10.99
N GLU A 248 -12.22 14.01 10.53
CA GLU A 248 -12.06 12.69 9.93
C GLU A 248 -11.20 12.77 8.66
N GLN A 249 -11.43 13.77 7.80
CA GLN A 249 -10.64 13.98 6.59
C GLN A 249 -9.17 14.28 6.92
N GLU A 250 -8.88 15.18 7.88
CA GLU A 250 -7.50 15.44 8.29
C GLU A 250 -6.78 14.22 8.84
N LEU A 251 -7.47 13.37 9.62
CA LEU A 251 -6.90 12.12 10.10
C LEU A 251 -6.46 11.24 8.93
N ILE A 252 -7.34 11.01 7.96
CA ILE A 252 -7.11 10.12 6.83
C ILE A 252 -6.08 10.70 5.86
N LEU A 253 -6.16 12.01 5.55
CA LEU A 253 -5.32 12.64 4.56
C LEU A 253 -3.85 12.75 4.98
N HIS A 254 -3.55 12.86 6.29
CA HIS A 254 -2.15 12.95 6.72
C HIS A 254 -1.85 12.52 8.17
N LYS A 255 -2.69 12.86 9.16
CA LYS A 255 -2.32 12.67 10.58
C LYS A 255 -2.05 11.20 10.93
N ASN A 256 -2.83 10.29 10.36
CA ASN A 256 -2.64 8.85 10.58
C ASN A 256 -1.33 8.35 9.97
N ALA A 257 -1.00 8.80 8.75
CA ALA A 257 0.27 8.46 8.10
C ALA A 257 1.47 9.05 8.87
N GLU A 258 1.38 10.29 9.35
CA GLU A 258 2.40 10.94 10.17
C GLU A 258 2.64 10.17 11.47
N ARG A 259 1.56 9.75 12.15
CA ARG A 259 1.66 8.95 13.37
C ARG A 259 2.26 7.57 13.11
N LEU A 260 1.79 6.87 12.05
CA LEU A 260 2.25 5.53 11.71
C LEU A 260 3.74 5.50 11.36
N LEU A 261 4.20 6.48 10.59
CA LEU A 261 5.58 6.56 10.10
C LEU A 261 6.50 7.42 10.97
N ARG A 262 5.98 8.02 12.04
CA ARG A 262 6.73 8.88 12.99
C ARG A 262 7.41 10.07 12.29
N LEU A 263 6.68 10.75 11.39
CA LEU A 263 7.18 11.88 10.59
C LEU A 263 7.18 13.19 11.35
#